data_cb94cbe59ade2a8db9d12f2a5b041af2
#
_entry.id   cb94cbe59ade2a8db9d12f2a5b041af2
#
_cell.length_a   1.000
_cell.length_b   1.000
_cell.length_c   1.000
_cell.angle_alpha   90.00
_cell.angle_beta   90.00
_cell.angle_gamma   90.00
#
_symmetry.space_group_name_H-M   'P 1'
#
loop_
_entity.id
_entity.type
_entity.pdbx_description
1 polymer ?
#
loop_
_entity_poly.entity_id
_entity_poly.type
_entity_poly.pdbx_seq_one_letter_code
_entity_poly.pdbx_strand_id
1 'polypeptide(L)' 'MLLEYLQAALRHAHYEILKDDGTYYGEIPECRGVYANAATLEACREELREVLEEWVLFRVHQNLTLPVIDSIELTIKEVA' A
#
# COMPACT_ATOMS: atom_id res chain seq x y z
N MET A 1 -13.72 8.20 -0.40
CA MET A 1 -13.58 6.78 -0.80
C MET A 1 -12.14 6.37 -1.03
N LEU A 2 -11.42 7.04 -1.92
CA LEU A 2 -10.03 6.70 -2.17
C LEU A 2 -9.15 6.89 -0.92
N LEU A 3 -9.28 8.01 -0.25
CA LEU A 3 -8.50 8.27 0.96
C LEU A 3 -8.79 7.24 2.04
N GLU A 4 -10.04 6.90 2.25
CA GLU A 4 -10.42 5.87 3.23
C GLU A 4 -9.82 4.51 2.87
N TYR A 5 -9.81 4.17 1.59
CA TYR A 5 -9.20 2.93 1.12
C TYR A 5 -7.71 2.91 1.41
N LEU A 6 -7.01 3.99 1.08
CA LEU A 6 -5.57 4.08 1.34
C LEU A 6 -5.26 4.00 2.83
N GLN A 7 -6.04 4.67 3.66
CA GLN A 7 -5.86 4.63 5.12
C GLN A 7 -6.10 3.22 5.66
N ALA A 8 -7.15 2.54 5.17
CA ALA A 8 -7.43 1.18 5.58
C ALA A 8 -6.29 0.23 5.19
N ALA A 9 -5.79 0.35 3.96
CA ALA A 9 -4.68 -0.48 3.51
C ALA A 9 -3.44 -0.26 4.36
N LEU A 10 -3.12 0.99 4.70
CA LEU A 10 -1.96 1.30 5.52
C LEU A 10 -2.10 0.76 6.95
N ARG A 11 -3.32 0.65 7.47
CA ARG A 11 -3.54 0.02 8.78
C ARG A 11 -3.22 -1.48 8.77
N HIS A 12 -3.25 -2.11 7.60
CA HIS A 12 -2.92 -3.52 7.46
C HIS A 12 -1.43 -3.75 7.23
N ALA A 13 -0.64 -2.68 7.22
CA ALA A 13 0.80 -2.80 7.00
C ALA A 13 1.49 -3.53 8.15
N HIS A 14 2.47 -4.36 7.80
CA HIS A 14 3.32 -5.06 8.75
C HIS A 14 4.73 -4.55 8.60
N TYR A 15 5.38 -4.26 9.71
CA TYR A 15 6.74 -3.75 9.71
C TYR A 15 7.64 -4.66 10.52
N GLU A 16 8.87 -4.84 10.07
CA GLU A 16 9.87 -5.59 10.82
C GLU A 16 11.26 -4.98 10.61
N ILE A 17 12.13 -5.27 11.56
CA ILE A 17 13.52 -4.85 11.48
C ILE A 17 14.31 -6.00 10.86
N LEU A 18 15.04 -5.71 9.78
CA LEU A 18 15.89 -6.71 9.14
C LEU A 18 17.17 -6.85 9.93
N LYS A 19 17.48 -8.08 10.35
CA LYS A 19 18.64 -8.34 11.22
C LYS A 19 19.96 -8.07 10.54
N ASP A 20 20.02 -8.23 9.22
CA ASP A 20 21.28 -8.12 8.48
C ASP A 20 21.85 -6.71 8.51
N ASP A 21 21.02 -5.68 8.37
CA ASP A 21 21.48 -4.32 8.26
C ASP A 21 20.76 -3.34 9.20
N GLY A 22 19.82 -3.82 10.00
CA GLY A 22 19.10 -2.98 10.94
C GLY A 22 18.10 -2.04 10.31
N THR A 23 17.79 -2.23 9.03
CA THR A 23 16.79 -1.39 8.36
C THR A 23 15.39 -1.90 8.64
N TYR A 24 14.40 -1.06 8.32
CA TYR A 24 12.99 -1.39 8.48
C TYR A 24 12.39 -1.82 7.15
N TYR A 25 11.61 -2.88 7.21
CA TYR A 25 10.89 -3.39 6.06
C TYR A 25 9.39 -3.34 6.35
N GLY A 26 8.61 -2.84 5.40
CA GLY A 26 7.17 -2.80 5.53
C GLY A 26 6.48 -3.38 4.31
N GLU A 27 5.33 -4.01 4.53
CA GLU A 27 4.53 -4.55 3.44
C GLU A 27 3.05 -4.53 3.80
N ILE A 28 2.21 -4.59 2.78
CA ILE A 28 0.77 -4.72 2.95
C ILE A 28 0.38 -6.05 2.31
N PRO A 29 0.06 -7.08 3.11
CA PRO A 29 -0.17 -8.43 2.57
C PRO A 29 -1.26 -8.50 1.51
N GLU A 30 -2.33 -7.73 1.67
CA GLU A 30 -3.44 -7.72 0.73
C GLU A 30 -3.09 -7.07 -0.61
N CYS A 31 -2.06 -6.23 -0.61
CA CYS A 31 -1.64 -5.52 -1.81
C CYS A 31 -0.29 -6.08 -2.27
N ARG A 32 -0.34 -7.12 -3.06
CA ARG A 32 0.88 -7.79 -3.53
C ARG A 32 1.74 -6.84 -4.35
N GLY A 33 3.00 -6.72 -3.96
CA GLY A 33 3.93 -5.83 -4.62
C GLY A 33 4.10 -4.49 -3.91
N VAL A 34 3.31 -4.22 -2.87
CA VAL A 34 3.46 -3.00 -2.07
C VAL A 34 4.36 -3.32 -0.88
N TYR A 35 5.59 -2.85 -0.95
CA TYR A 35 6.57 -3.01 0.13
C TYR A 35 7.57 -1.87 0.09
N ALA A 36 8.26 -1.66 1.20
CA ALA A 36 9.23 -0.60 1.32
C ALA A 36 10.33 -1.01 2.29
N ASN A 37 11.50 -0.41 2.15
CA ASN A 37 12.62 -0.64 3.04
C ASN A 37 13.35 0.69 3.23
N ALA A 38 13.58 1.05 4.49
CA ALA A 38 14.22 2.32 4.81
C ALA A 38 15.00 2.22 6.11
N ALA A 39 15.87 3.20 6.35
CA ALA A 39 16.73 3.20 7.52
C ALA A 39 15.98 3.45 8.82
N THR A 40 14.83 4.11 8.77
CA THR A 40 14.01 4.39 9.95
C THR A 40 12.57 3.91 9.71
N LEU A 41 11.85 3.67 10.80
CA LEU A 41 10.45 3.28 10.69
C LEU A 41 9.62 4.38 10.02
N GLU A 42 9.87 5.63 10.38
CA GLU A 42 9.14 6.76 9.81
C GLU A 42 9.34 6.87 8.29
N ALA A 43 10.60 6.73 7.84
CA ALA A 43 10.91 6.76 6.42
C ALA A 43 10.29 5.57 5.69
N CYS A 44 10.28 4.39 6.33
CA CYS A 44 9.68 3.20 5.76
C CYS A 44 8.17 3.38 5.56
N ARG A 45 7.50 3.94 6.56
CA ARG A 45 6.05 4.20 6.48
C ARG A 45 5.74 5.19 5.37
N GLU A 46 6.54 6.24 5.25
CA GLU A 46 6.36 7.25 4.21
C GLU A 46 6.53 6.65 2.82
N GLU A 47 7.59 5.87 2.64
CA GLU A 47 7.84 5.18 1.37
C GLU A 47 6.74 4.19 1.04
N LEU A 48 6.26 3.44 2.03
CA LEU A 48 5.19 2.47 1.84
C LEU A 48 3.91 3.16 1.36
N ARG A 49 3.59 4.32 1.93
CA ARG A 49 2.43 5.11 1.51
C ARG A 49 2.57 5.53 0.04
N GLU A 50 3.73 6.01 -0.34
CA GLU A 50 3.98 6.43 -1.72
C GLU A 50 3.86 5.26 -2.69
N VAL A 51 4.43 4.11 -2.33
CA VAL A 51 4.36 2.90 -3.15
C VAL A 51 2.91 2.44 -3.30
N LEU A 52 2.15 2.48 -2.21
CA LEU A 52 0.72 2.11 -2.24
C LEU A 52 -0.07 3.03 -3.18
N GLU A 53 0.15 4.34 -3.09
CA GLU A 53 -0.54 5.29 -3.94
C GLU A 53 -0.26 5.02 -5.42
N GLU A 54 1.00 4.80 -5.76
CA GLU A 54 1.39 4.48 -7.13
C GLU A 54 0.80 3.16 -7.59
N TRP A 55 0.78 2.15 -6.72
CA TRP A 55 0.23 0.84 -7.02
C TRP A 55 -1.27 0.92 -7.32
N VAL A 56 -2.01 1.67 -6.52
CA VAL A 56 -3.45 1.86 -6.74
C VAL A 56 -3.69 2.58 -8.06
N LEU A 57 -2.96 3.66 -8.32
CA LEU A 57 -3.10 4.42 -9.55
C LEU A 57 -2.79 3.56 -10.78
N PHE A 58 -1.74 2.75 -10.70
CA PHE A 58 -1.38 1.85 -11.79
C PHE A 58 -2.51 0.85 -12.08
N ARG A 59 -3.04 0.21 -11.03
CA ARG A 59 -4.08 -0.79 -11.22
C ARG A 59 -5.36 -0.16 -11.78
N VAL A 60 -5.73 1.00 -11.29
CA VAL A 60 -6.89 1.72 -11.81
C VAL A 60 -6.69 2.07 -13.29
N HIS A 61 -5.50 2.56 -13.63
CA HIS A 61 -5.19 2.92 -15.02
C HIS A 61 -5.22 1.71 -15.95
N GLN A 62 -4.80 0.55 -15.45
CA GLN A 62 -4.79 -0.70 -16.24
C GLN A 62 -6.10 -1.48 -16.14
N ASN A 63 -7.11 -0.93 -15.50
CA ASN A 63 -8.40 -1.59 -15.28
C ASN A 63 -8.27 -2.92 -14.54
N LEU A 64 -7.30 -3.00 -13.64
CA LEU A 64 -7.11 -4.18 -12.79
C LEU A 64 -7.93 -4.04 -11.52
N THR A 65 -8.33 -5.17 -10.96
CA THR A 65 -9.12 -5.17 -9.73
C THR A 65 -8.26 -4.78 -8.53
N LEU A 66 -8.92 -4.16 -7.54
CA LEU A 66 -8.28 -3.83 -6.27
C LEU A 66 -8.85 -4.75 -5.19
N PRO A 67 -8.03 -5.18 -4.22
CA PRO A 67 -8.55 -6.02 -3.13
C PRO A 67 -9.51 -5.23 -2.26
N VAL A 68 -10.51 -5.91 -1.71
CA VAL A 68 -11.42 -5.32 -0.72
C VAL A 68 -10.68 -5.31 0.62
N ILE A 69 -10.59 -4.15 1.26
CA ILE A 69 -9.90 -3.98 2.54
C ILE A 69 -10.87 -3.36 3.53
N ASP A 70 -11.04 -4.00 4.70
CA ASP A 70 -11.98 -3.56 5.75
C ASP A 70 -13.38 -3.32 5.20
N SER A 71 -13.84 -4.19 4.31
CA SER A 71 -15.14 -4.07 3.63
C SER A 71 -15.25 -2.84 2.73
N ILE A 72 -14.14 -2.16 2.46
CA ILE A 72 -14.11 -1.03 1.55
C ILE A 72 -13.78 -1.55 0.16
N GLU A 73 -14.72 -1.37 -0.75
CA GLU A 73 -14.54 -1.73 -2.14
C GLU A 73 -14.40 -0.46 -2.96
N LEU A 74 -13.27 -0.31 -3.61
CA LEU A 74 -13.02 0.84 -4.46
C LEU A 74 -13.28 0.46 -5.91
N THR A 75 -14.36 0.99 -6.46
CA THR A 75 -14.71 0.77 -7.85
C THR A 75 -14.69 2.11 -8.57
N ILE A 76 -13.84 2.22 -9.57
CA ILE A 76 -13.76 3.42 -10.38
C ILE A 76 -14.31 3.08 -11.75
N LYS A 77 -15.40 3.73 -12.11
CA LYS A 77 -16.03 3.52 -13.41
C LYS A 77 -15.51 4.54 -14.39
N GLU A 78 -15.19 4.06 -15.58
CA GLU A 78 -14.86 4.93 -16.68
C GLU A 78 -16.15 5.56 -17.19
N VAL A 79 -16.16 6.87 -17.29
CA VAL A 79 -17.28 7.62 -17.84
C VAL A 79 -16.98 7.91 -19.30
N ALA A 80 -17.75 7.31 -20.16
CA ALA A 80 -17.58 7.47 -21.60
C ALA A 80 -18.04 8.87 -22.06
#